data_f3c31744b3fd107b4ccb8767314d1fe9
#
_entry.id   f3c31744b3fd107b4ccb8767314d1fe9
#
_cell.length_a   1.000
_cell.length_b   1.000
_cell.length_c   1.000
_cell.angle_alpha   90.00
_cell.angle_beta   90.00
_cell.angle_gamma   90.00
#
_symmetry.space_group_name_H-M   'P 1'
#
loop_
_entity.id
_entity.type
_entity.pdbx_description
1 polymer ?
#
loop_
_entity_poly.entity_id
_entity_poly.type
_entity_poly.pdbx_seq_one_letter_code
_entity_poly.pdbx_strand_id
1 'polypeptide(L)'
;MIEAGRILDIPVVISEQYPKGLGQTSNQIINIPLNPIVLEKTTFSLLKTEEIYNAIKAQGKKQIILFGIETHICVLQTALDLIKEGYEVYLIKNASKSRKESEHEAGINHMQSEGIKILTLEIALFELLKSSTHPHFKEIQNLIK
;
A
#
# COMPACT_ATOMS: atom_id res chain seq x y z
N MET A 1 5.33 0.58 -7.10
CA MET A 1 4.11 1.35 -6.67
C MET A 1 4.43 2.78 -6.23
N ILE A 2 5.35 3.02 -5.31
CA ILE A 2 5.60 4.40 -4.81
C ILE A 2 6.01 5.34 -5.96
N GLU A 3 6.92 4.92 -6.83
CA GLU A 3 7.31 5.70 -8.01
C GLU A 3 6.13 5.95 -8.97
N ALA A 4 5.24 4.98 -9.13
CA ALA A 4 4.01 5.17 -9.89
C ALA A 4 3.07 6.19 -9.22
N GLY A 5 3.01 6.20 -7.88
CA GLY A 5 2.29 7.23 -7.13
C GLY A 5 2.80 8.62 -7.44
N ARG A 6 4.13 8.79 -7.47
CA ARG A 6 4.77 10.06 -7.86
C ARG A 6 4.40 10.50 -9.28
N ILE A 7 4.52 9.59 -10.25
CA ILE A 7 4.24 9.88 -11.67
C ILE A 7 2.77 10.25 -11.89
N LEU A 8 1.86 9.59 -11.17
CA LEU A 8 0.41 9.74 -11.35
C LEU A 8 -0.24 10.71 -10.34
N ASP A 9 0.56 11.41 -9.54
CA ASP A 9 0.11 12.34 -8.50
C ASP A 9 -0.88 11.68 -7.50
N ILE A 10 -0.55 10.46 -7.09
CA ILE A 10 -1.31 9.72 -6.08
C ILE A 10 -0.62 9.89 -4.72
N PRO A 11 -1.32 10.40 -3.69
CA PRO A 11 -0.72 10.58 -2.38
C PRO A 11 -0.26 9.26 -1.76
N VAL A 12 0.88 9.29 -1.07
CA VAL A 12 1.49 8.12 -0.43
C VAL A 12 1.67 8.38 1.06
N VAL A 13 1.16 7.47 1.88
CA VAL A 13 1.38 7.42 3.32
C VAL A 13 2.21 6.19 3.64
N ILE A 14 3.34 6.37 4.29
CA ILE A 14 4.25 5.30 4.74
C ILE A 14 4.13 5.17 6.25
N SER A 15 3.98 3.95 6.73
CA SER A 15 4.01 3.66 8.17
C SER A 15 5.22 2.84 8.55
N GLU A 16 5.87 3.20 9.65
CA GLU A 16 7.01 2.51 10.22
C GLU A 16 6.63 1.82 11.54
N GLN A 17 6.83 0.50 11.60
CA GLN A 17 6.57 -0.26 12.81
C GLN A 17 7.74 -0.16 13.77
N TYR A 18 7.56 0.57 14.89
CA TYR A 18 8.56 0.71 15.95
C TYR A 18 10.01 0.87 15.41
N PRO A 19 10.31 1.97 14.70
CA PRO A 19 11.57 2.11 13.95
C PRO A 19 12.81 2.10 14.85
N LYS A 20 12.68 2.43 16.14
CA LYS A 20 13.77 2.31 17.12
C LYS A 20 14.25 0.86 17.29
N GLY A 21 13.37 -0.13 17.09
CA GLY A 21 13.71 -1.55 17.22
C GLY A 21 13.84 -2.27 15.89
N LEU A 22 13.03 -1.91 14.89
CA LEU A 22 12.95 -2.62 13.61
C LEU A 22 13.63 -1.87 12.45
N GLY A 23 14.12 -0.66 12.68
CA GLY A 23 14.71 0.17 11.66
C GLY A 23 13.68 1.03 10.91
N GLN A 24 14.21 2.05 10.25
CA GLN A 24 13.43 2.96 9.42
C GLN A 24 13.20 2.41 8.02
N THR A 25 12.29 3.02 7.29
CA THR A 25 12.06 2.75 5.88
C THR A 25 13.37 2.92 5.08
N SER A 26 13.63 1.99 4.17
CA SER A 26 14.84 2.00 3.34
C SER A 26 15.02 3.33 2.60
N ASN A 27 16.28 3.81 2.53
CA ASN A 27 16.64 5.01 1.78
C ASN A 27 16.23 4.93 0.30
N GLN A 28 16.15 3.74 -0.29
CA GLN A 28 15.68 3.55 -1.67
C GLN A 28 14.21 3.96 -1.84
N ILE A 29 13.43 3.89 -0.77
CA ILE A 29 12.01 4.28 -0.76
C ILE A 29 11.88 5.75 -0.36
N ILE A 30 12.54 6.18 0.70
CA ILE A 30 12.45 7.55 1.23
C ILE A 30 12.99 8.58 0.24
N ASN A 31 14.03 8.25 -0.52
CA ASN A 31 14.66 9.17 -1.46
C ASN A 31 13.89 9.33 -2.80
N ILE A 32 12.76 8.64 -2.97
CA ILE A 32 11.86 8.93 -4.09
C ILE A 32 11.30 10.35 -3.89
N PRO A 33 11.44 11.27 -4.87
CA PRO A 33 11.05 12.67 -4.73
C PRO A 33 9.52 12.84 -4.75
N LEU A 34 8.85 12.36 -3.70
CA LEU A 34 7.39 12.34 -3.54
C LEU A 34 6.92 13.10 -2.30
N ASN A 35 7.85 13.41 -1.36
CA ASN A 35 7.53 13.90 -0.02
C ASN A 35 6.41 13.08 0.66
N PRO A 36 6.59 11.76 0.84
CA PRO A 36 5.57 10.94 1.44
C PRO A 36 5.37 11.33 2.91
N ILE A 37 4.14 11.16 3.40
CA ILE A 37 3.87 11.27 4.83
C ILE A 37 4.41 10.00 5.49
N VAL A 38 5.44 10.12 6.33
CA VAL A 38 6.05 8.99 7.06
C VAL A 38 5.70 9.09 8.53
N LEU A 39 5.03 8.07 9.08
CA LEU A 39 4.52 8.06 10.44
C LEU A 39 4.86 6.76 11.16
N GLU A 40 5.22 6.85 12.45
CA GLU A 40 5.54 5.69 13.29
C GLU A 40 4.28 5.08 13.90
N LYS A 41 4.31 3.77 14.16
CA LYS A 41 3.26 3.07 14.90
C LYS A 41 3.80 1.92 15.73
N THR A 42 3.08 1.56 16.77
CA THR A 42 3.28 0.34 17.56
C THR A 42 2.13 -0.66 17.37
N THR A 43 0.97 -0.19 16.98
CA THR A 43 -0.18 -1.02 16.59
C THR A 43 0.08 -1.74 15.27
N PHE A 44 -0.59 -2.86 15.00
CA PHE A 44 -0.45 -3.54 13.72
C PHE A 44 -1.26 -2.84 12.62
N SER A 45 -2.54 -2.59 12.87
CA SER A 45 -3.37 -1.81 11.95
C SER A 45 -2.99 -0.32 11.99
N LEU A 46 -2.88 0.30 10.80
CA LEU A 46 -2.62 1.73 10.64
C LEU A 46 -3.74 2.58 11.28
N LEU A 47 -4.97 2.11 11.23
CA LEU A 47 -6.14 2.85 11.70
C LEU A 47 -6.22 2.94 13.24
N LYS A 48 -5.43 2.13 13.95
CA LYS A 48 -5.33 2.20 15.42
C LYS A 48 -4.31 3.22 15.92
N THR A 49 -3.60 3.89 15.02
CA THR A 49 -2.75 5.04 15.30
C THR A 49 -3.44 6.29 14.75
N GLU A 50 -3.93 7.15 15.63
CA GLU A 50 -4.80 8.27 15.29
C GLU A 50 -4.17 9.20 14.24
N GLU A 51 -2.88 9.49 14.37
CA GLU A 51 -2.15 10.37 13.46
C GLU A 51 -2.14 9.79 12.02
N ILE A 52 -1.92 8.47 11.88
CA ILE A 52 -1.94 7.79 10.57
C ILE A 52 -3.36 7.79 10.00
N TYR A 53 -4.35 7.47 10.82
CA TYR A 53 -5.75 7.45 10.39
C TYR A 53 -6.20 8.83 9.89
N ASN A 54 -5.84 9.89 10.62
CA ASN A 54 -6.13 11.26 10.21
C ASN A 54 -5.41 11.64 8.92
N ALA A 55 -4.15 11.23 8.74
CA ALA A 55 -3.41 11.44 7.50
C ALA A 55 -4.08 10.76 6.31
N ILE A 56 -4.58 9.53 6.47
CA ILE A 56 -5.33 8.80 5.43
C ILE A 56 -6.64 9.54 5.10
N LYS A 57 -7.41 9.93 6.11
CA LYS A 57 -8.68 10.65 5.93
C LYS A 57 -8.50 11.99 5.23
N ALA A 58 -7.44 12.71 5.56
CA ALA A 58 -7.13 14.01 4.98
C ALA A 58 -6.91 13.95 3.45
N GLN A 59 -6.57 12.76 2.89
CA GLN A 59 -6.44 12.60 1.45
C GLN A 59 -7.79 12.63 0.72
N GLY A 60 -8.91 12.48 1.41
CA GLY A 60 -10.27 12.53 0.83
C GLY A 60 -10.56 11.44 -0.20
N LYS A 61 -9.74 10.40 -0.28
CA LYS A 61 -9.91 9.29 -1.24
C LYS A 61 -10.78 8.19 -0.65
N LYS A 62 -11.49 7.47 -1.52
CA LYS A 62 -12.31 6.31 -1.15
C LYS A 62 -11.64 4.97 -1.47
N GLN A 63 -10.67 4.98 -2.36
CA GLN A 63 -9.91 3.82 -2.81
C GLN A 63 -8.52 3.85 -2.22
N ILE A 64 -8.09 2.73 -1.64
CA ILE A 64 -6.78 2.57 -1.03
C ILE A 64 -6.04 1.42 -1.72
N ILE A 65 -4.85 1.71 -2.23
CA ILE A 65 -3.90 0.70 -2.67
C ILE A 65 -2.97 0.40 -1.50
N LEU A 66 -2.99 -0.85 -1.03
CA LEU A 66 -2.25 -1.30 0.15
C LEU A 66 -1.16 -2.30 -0.27
N PHE A 67 0.03 -2.17 0.29
CA PHE A 67 1.15 -3.10 0.09
C PHE A 67 2.19 -2.95 1.19
N GLY A 68 3.07 -3.92 1.34
CA GLY A 68 4.15 -3.90 2.32
C GLY A 68 4.27 -5.18 3.15
N ILE A 69 4.79 -5.06 4.35
CA ILE A 69 5.08 -6.15 5.29
C ILE A 69 4.52 -5.90 6.69
N GLU A 70 4.16 -6.96 7.42
CA GLU A 70 4.00 -8.33 6.93
C GLU A 70 2.56 -8.51 6.46
N THR A 71 2.37 -9.22 5.36
CA THR A 71 1.06 -9.41 4.71
C THR A 71 -0.01 -9.94 5.68
N HIS A 72 0.33 -10.97 6.47
CA HIS A 72 -0.59 -11.65 7.41
C HIS A 72 -0.77 -10.94 8.76
N ILE A 73 -0.06 -9.84 9.00
CA ILE A 73 -0.14 -9.08 10.26
C ILE A 73 -0.62 -7.66 9.99
N CYS A 74 0.30 -6.74 9.73
CA CYS A 74 -0.02 -5.31 9.61
C CYS A 74 -0.89 -5.02 8.40
N VAL A 75 -0.56 -5.62 7.25
CA VAL A 75 -1.32 -5.41 6.01
C VAL A 75 -2.73 -5.97 6.15
N LEU A 76 -2.89 -7.21 6.62
CA LEU A 76 -4.19 -7.84 6.85
C LEU A 76 -5.06 -7.01 7.80
N GLN A 77 -4.56 -6.69 9.00
CA GLN A 77 -5.35 -5.95 9.98
C GLN A 77 -5.73 -4.55 9.50
N THR A 78 -4.84 -3.89 8.77
CA THR A 78 -5.13 -2.60 8.15
C THR A 78 -6.22 -2.72 7.10
N ALA A 79 -6.13 -3.71 6.21
CA ALA A 79 -7.11 -3.96 5.16
C ALA A 79 -8.51 -4.20 5.73
N LEU A 80 -8.62 -5.03 6.78
CA LEU A 80 -9.89 -5.32 7.45
C LEU A 80 -10.49 -4.08 8.13
N ASP A 81 -9.68 -3.27 8.78
CA ASP A 81 -10.16 -2.03 9.40
C ASP A 81 -10.57 -0.99 8.33
N LEU A 82 -9.84 -0.88 7.23
CA LEU A 82 -10.21 0.01 6.11
C LEU A 82 -11.56 -0.35 5.50
N ILE A 83 -11.84 -1.65 5.28
CA ILE A 83 -13.15 -2.12 4.78
C ILE A 83 -14.27 -1.73 5.75
N LYS A 84 -14.08 -1.90 7.06
CA LYS A 84 -15.06 -1.50 8.09
C LYS A 84 -15.35 0.00 8.08
N GLU A 85 -14.36 0.82 7.75
CA GLU A 85 -14.50 2.27 7.60
C GLU A 85 -15.08 2.69 6.23
N GLY A 86 -15.45 1.72 5.38
CA GLY A 86 -16.11 1.96 4.09
C GLY A 86 -15.16 2.33 2.96
N TYR A 87 -13.86 2.03 3.08
CA TYR A 87 -12.92 2.16 1.97
C TYR A 87 -13.00 0.97 1.02
N GLU A 88 -12.73 1.21 -0.24
CA GLU A 88 -12.49 0.18 -1.25
C GLU A 88 -10.99 -0.13 -1.27
N VAL A 89 -10.62 -1.37 -0.91
CA VAL A 89 -9.22 -1.75 -0.67
C VAL A 89 -8.70 -2.68 -1.74
N TYR A 90 -7.53 -2.34 -2.27
CA TYR A 90 -6.78 -3.09 -3.29
C TYR A 90 -5.43 -3.50 -2.71
N LEU A 91 -5.19 -4.80 -2.55
CA LEU A 91 -3.89 -5.32 -2.14
C LEU A 91 -3.02 -5.62 -3.35
N ILE A 92 -1.77 -5.13 -3.35
CA ILE A 92 -0.79 -5.52 -4.37
C ILE A 92 -0.01 -6.74 -3.87
N LYS A 93 -0.42 -7.91 -4.34
CA LYS A 93 0.11 -9.21 -3.89
C LYS A 93 1.63 -9.30 -4.00
N ASN A 94 2.19 -8.97 -5.16
CA ASN A 94 3.63 -9.10 -5.42
C ASN A 94 4.46 -7.88 -4.97
N ALA A 95 3.85 -6.88 -4.34
CA ALA A 95 4.51 -5.82 -3.58
C ALA A 95 4.32 -5.98 -2.06
N SER A 96 3.75 -7.11 -1.65
CA SER A 96 3.57 -7.49 -0.25
C SER A 96 4.30 -8.79 0.03
N LYS A 97 4.75 -8.99 1.27
CA LYS A 97 5.47 -10.20 1.65
C LYS A 97 5.28 -10.51 3.13
N SER A 98 5.45 -11.79 3.48
CA SER A 98 5.61 -12.27 4.85
C SER A 98 6.89 -13.10 4.94
N ARG A 99 7.45 -13.25 6.14
CA ARG A 99 8.65 -14.07 6.40
C ARG A 99 8.49 -15.54 6.00
N LYS A 100 7.24 -16.05 6.01
CA LYS A 100 6.90 -17.40 5.51
C LYS A 100 5.88 -17.28 4.40
N GLU A 101 6.06 -18.06 3.33
CA GLU A 101 5.14 -18.06 2.19
C GLU A 101 3.73 -18.53 2.58
N SER A 102 3.63 -19.57 3.44
CA SER A 102 2.34 -20.05 3.94
C SER A 102 1.54 -18.97 4.67
N GLU A 103 2.20 -18.09 5.44
CA GLU A 103 1.56 -16.97 6.13
C GLU A 103 1.15 -15.87 5.13
N HIS A 104 1.96 -15.65 4.10
CA HIS A 104 1.63 -14.72 3.03
C HIS A 104 0.35 -15.13 2.31
N GLU A 105 0.29 -16.37 1.84
CA GLU A 105 -0.88 -16.90 1.13
C GLU A 105 -2.13 -16.97 2.04
N ALA A 106 -1.98 -17.36 3.30
CA ALA A 106 -3.09 -17.36 4.25
C ALA A 106 -3.66 -15.96 4.46
N GLY A 107 -2.78 -14.95 4.60
CA GLY A 107 -3.18 -13.55 4.73
C GLY A 107 -3.92 -13.03 3.49
N ILE A 108 -3.43 -13.37 2.28
CA ILE A 108 -4.09 -13.00 1.02
C ILE A 108 -5.47 -13.64 0.91
N ASN A 109 -5.57 -14.96 1.16
CA ASN A 109 -6.83 -15.68 1.08
C ASN A 109 -7.87 -15.12 2.06
N HIS A 110 -7.45 -14.79 3.27
CA HIS A 110 -8.32 -14.14 4.26
C HIS A 110 -8.80 -12.77 3.75
N MET A 111 -7.90 -11.91 3.29
CA MET A 111 -8.28 -10.60 2.76
C MET A 111 -9.25 -10.71 1.57
N GLN A 112 -9.03 -11.67 0.68
CA GLN A 112 -9.91 -11.91 -0.46
C GLN A 112 -11.32 -12.34 -0.01
N SER A 113 -11.44 -13.20 1.01
CA SER A 113 -12.74 -13.62 1.54
C SER A 113 -13.52 -12.48 2.22
N GLU A 114 -12.83 -11.45 2.69
CA GLU A 114 -13.41 -10.26 3.29
C GLU A 114 -13.71 -9.13 2.27
N GLY A 115 -13.55 -9.40 0.96
CA GLY A 115 -13.88 -8.47 -0.11
C GLY A 115 -12.76 -7.51 -0.52
N ILE A 116 -11.53 -7.69 -0.01
CA ILE A 116 -10.36 -6.95 -0.48
C ILE A 116 -9.99 -7.46 -1.88
N LYS A 117 -9.80 -6.55 -2.82
CA LYS A 117 -9.42 -6.87 -4.19
C LYS A 117 -7.93 -7.16 -4.28
N ILE A 118 -7.57 -8.35 -4.73
CA ILE A 118 -6.17 -8.79 -4.86
C ILE A 118 -5.69 -8.53 -6.28
N LEU A 119 -4.68 -7.68 -6.43
CA LEU A 119 -4.08 -7.33 -7.70
C LEU A 119 -2.58 -7.66 -7.71
N THR A 120 -2.01 -7.79 -8.91
CA THR A 120 -0.56 -7.66 -9.10
C THR A 120 -0.19 -6.21 -9.35
N LEU A 121 1.10 -5.89 -9.22
CA LEU A 121 1.63 -4.57 -9.56
C LEU A 121 1.22 -4.15 -10.97
N GLU A 122 1.40 -5.04 -11.94
CA GLU A 122 1.11 -4.74 -13.35
C GLU A 122 -0.37 -4.49 -13.59
N ILE A 123 -1.26 -5.33 -13.05
CA ILE A 123 -2.71 -5.11 -13.13
C ILE A 123 -3.06 -3.72 -12.58
N ALA A 124 -2.60 -3.38 -11.38
CA ALA A 124 -2.90 -2.10 -10.76
C ALA A 124 -2.42 -0.90 -11.61
N LEU A 125 -1.21 -0.98 -12.17
CA LEU A 125 -0.66 0.09 -13.01
C LEU A 125 -1.46 0.30 -14.28
N PHE A 126 -1.87 -0.77 -14.96
CA PHE A 126 -2.68 -0.67 -16.17
C PHE A 126 -4.14 -0.26 -15.89
N GLU A 127 -4.69 -0.64 -14.74
CA GLU A 127 -6.00 -0.13 -14.30
C GLU A 127 -5.96 1.38 -14.00
N LEU A 128 -4.86 1.90 -13.47
CA LEU A 128 -4.67 3.34 -13.25
C LEU A 128 -4.52 4.10 -14.58
N LEU A 129 -3.78 3.55 -15.53
CA LEU A 129 -3.54 4.17 -16.85
C LEU A 129 -4.77 4.14 -17.76
N LYS A 130 -5.54 3.06 -17.75
CA LYS A 130 -6.73 2.79 -18.57
C LYS A 130 -6.51 2.80 -20.09
N SER A 131 -5.48 3.46 -20.61
CA SER A 131 -5.23 3.59 -22.04
C SER A 131 -3.74 3.68 -22.34
N SER A 132 -3.32 3.12 -23.48
CA SER A 132 -1.97 3.30 -24.03
C SER A 132 -1.70 4.75 -24.52
N THR A 133 -2.74 5.57 -24.61
CA THR A 133 -2.64 6.99 -24.95
C THR A 133 -2.51 7.90 -23.72
N HIS A 134 -2.46 7.31 -22.51
CA HIS A 134 -2.27 8.07 -21.26
C HIS A 134 -0.94 8.83 -21.31
N PRO A 135 -0.87 10.11 -20.89
CA PRO A 135 0.36 10.92 -20.95
C PRO A 135 1.57 10.25 -20.32
N HIS A 136 1.38 9.55 -19.20
CA HIS A 136 2.45 8.86 -18.47
C HIS A 136 2.61 7.37 -18.83
N PHE A 137 1.99 6.90 -19.94
CA PHE A 137 2.03 5.47 -20.29
C PHE A 137 3.47 4.93 -20.40
N LYS A 138 4.35 5.64 -21.12
CA LYS A 138 5.75 5.20 -21.32
C LYS A 138 6.55 5.19 -20.02
N GLU A 139 6.34 6.18 -19.14
CA GLU A 139 7.02 6.26 -17.86
C GLU A 139 6.62 5.09 -16.95
N ILE A 140 5.32 4.83 -16.84
CA ILE A 140 4.80 3.70 -16.04
C ILE A 140 5.24 2.36 -16.63
N GLN A 141 5.19 2.17 -17.96
CA GLN A 141 5.65 0.96 -18.62
C GLN A 141 7.12 0.65 -18.31
N ASN A 142 7.96 1.67 -18.18
CA ASN A 142 9.37 1.48 -17.87
C ASN A 142 9.63 0.99 -16.43
N LEU A 143 8.66 1.13 -15.52
CA LEU A 143 8.79 0.60 -14.14
C LEU A 143 8.64 -0.91 -14.05
N ILE A 144 8.15 -1.56 -15.11
CA ILE A 144 7.82 -3.01 -15.11
C ILE A 144 8.55 -3.81 -16.20
N LYS A 145 9.52 -3.18 -16.88
CA LYS A 145 10.38 -3.84 -17.89
C LYS A 145 11.56 -4.54 -17.27
#